data_1c5e6a16c081927c4269770ed40ed3a4
#
_entry.id   1c5e6a16c081927c4269770ed40ed3a4
#
_cell.length_a   1.000
_cell.length_b   1.000
_cell.length_c   1.000
_cell.angle_alpha   90.00
_cell.angle_beta   90.00
_cell.angle_gamma   90.00
#
_symmetry.space_group_name_H-M   'P 1'
#
loop_
_entity.id
_entity.type
_entity.pdbx_description
1 polymer ?
#
loop_
_entity_poly.entity_id
_entity_poly.type
_entity_poly.pdbx_seq_one_letter_code
_entity_poly.pdbx_strand_id
1 'polypeptide(L)'
;MAEAQIDSQLLDGARRALVRHGWEGATLQRLADEAGVSRMTLHRRGVSREALLAALGEQLEHEYREAFWPALTAPGTALERLELALDSLCDVADRNLELMEALGHAERDLVFHERKRPALTKQVFTEPVQRLLADGVADGSLAVEDPEETATVLFNLVGHTYRHLRAGHGWSPKRTRKAVIDLALRGLVAR
;
A
#
# COMPACT_ATOMS: atom_id res chain seq x y z
N MET A 1 -3.41 1.78 -29.42
CA MET A 1 -3.26 0.42 -28.82
C MET A 1 -4.55 0.14 -28.08
N ALA A 2 -5.15 -1.06 -28.23
CA ALA A 2 -6.32 -1.42 -27.44
C ALA A 2 -5.90 -1.53 -25.95
N GLU A 3 -6.71 -0.95 -25.08
CA GLU A 3 -6.52 -1.05 -23.63
C GLU A 3 -6.66 -2.52 -23.21
N ALA A 4 -5.75 -3.00 -22.33
CA ALA A 4 -5.76 -4.38 -21.88
C ALA A 4 -7.05 -4.65 -21.08
N GLN A 5 -7.82 -5.65 -21.47
CA GLN A 5 -9.03 -6.04 -20.75
C GLN A 5 -8.69 -6.95 -19.58
N ILE A 6 -8.49 -6.34 -18.41
CA ILE A 6 -8.16 -7.03 -17.16
C ILE A 6 -9.39 -6.99 -16.24
N ASP A 7 -9.91 -8.15 -15.90
CA ASP A 7 -11.02 -8.33 -14.95
C ASP A 7 -10.50 -8.85 -13.60
N SER A 8 -11.38 -8.91 -12.60
CA SER A 8 -11.04 -9.40 -11.27
C SER A 8 -10.49 -10.83 -11.26
N GLN A 9 -10.99 -11.70 -12.13
CA GLN A 9 -10.51 -13.08 -12.25
C GLN A 9 -9.04 -13.11 -12.68
N LEU A 10 -8.64 -12.25 -13.63
CA LEU A 10 -7.25 -12.14 -14.07
C LEU A 10 -6.36 -11.54 -12.99
N LEU A 11 -6.84 -10.54 -12.24
CA LEU A 11 -6.09 -9.93 -11.12
C LEU A 11 -5.87 -10.95 -9.99
N ASP A 12 -6.89 -11.71 -9.62
CA ASP A 12 -6.78 -12.75 -8.60
C ASP A 12 -5.83 -13.87 -9.03
N GLY A 13 -5.90 -14.26 -10.31
CA GLY A 13 -4.95 -15.22 -10.89
C GLY A 13 -3.52 -14.69 -10.88
N ALA A 14 -3.31 -13.43 -11.24
CA ALA A 14 -2.01 -12.78 -11.20
C ALA A 14 -1.45 -12.72 -9.78
N ARG A 15 -2.28 -12.33 -8.79
CA ARG A 15 -1.90 -12.32 -7.37
C ARG A 15 -1.46 -13.71 -6.91
N ARG A 16 -2.23 -14.77 -7.19
CA ARG A 16 -1.86 -16.15 -6.83
C ARG A 16 -0.57 -16.61 -7.51
N ALA A 17 -0.40 -16.32 -8.80
CA ALA A 17 0.81 -16.67 -9.52
C ALA A 17 2.05 -15.98 -8.95
N LEU A 18 1.94 -14.68 -8.61
CA LEU A 18 3.01 -13.91 -8.00
C LEU A 18 3.38 -14.46 -6.62
N VAL A 19 2.41 -14.68 -5.74
CA VAL A 19 2.65 -15.25 -4.40
C VAL A 19 3.29 -16.63 -4.48
N ARG A 20 2.85 -17.47 -5.42
CA ARG A 20 3.34 -18.85 -5.52
C ARG A 20 4.71 -18.97 -6.19
N HIS A 21 5.03 -18.12 -7.16
CA HIS A 21 6.18 -18.25 -8.02
C HIS A 21 7.17 -17.08 -8.00
N GLY A 22 6.84 -16.02 -7.26
CA GLY A 22 7.57 -14.74 -7.29
C GLY A 22 7.44 -14.03 -8.65
N TRP A 23 7.97 -12.81 -8.73
CA TRP A 23 7.91 -12.01 -9.96
C TRP A 23 8.56 -12.73 -11.14
N GLU A 24 9.78 -13.21 -10.98
CA GLU A 24 10.52 -13.87 -12.06
C GLU A 24 9.84 -15.17 -12.53
N GLY A 25 9.21 -15.89 -11.61
CA GLY A 25 8.54 -17.14 -11.90
C GLY A 25 7.11 -16.99 -12.43
N ALA A 26 6.47 -15.85 -12.29
CA ALA A 26 5.07 -15.60 -12.75
C ALA A 26 5.02 -15.35 -14.26
N THR A 27 5.29 -16.39 -15.07
CA THR A 27 5.20 -16.33 -16.53
C THR A 27 3.75 -16.15 -16.99
N LEU A 28 3.53 -15.63 -18.22
CA LEU A 28 2.18 -15.52 -18.79
C LEU A 28 1.42 -16.84 -18.83
N GLN A 29 2.11 -17.98 -18.97
CA GLN A 29 1.47 -19.29 -18.90
C GLN A 29 0.94 -19.54 -17.48
N ARG A 30 1.76 -19.36 -16.45
CA ARG A 30 1.35 -19.55 -15.05
C ARG A 30 0.25 -18.58 -14.62
N LEU A 31 0.31 -17.34 -15.10
CA LEU A 31 -0.76 -16.36 -14.90
C LEU A 31 -2.09 -16.84 -15.50
N ALA A 32 -2.05 -17.38 -16.73
CA ALA A 32 -3.22 -17.95 -17.38
C ALA A 32 -3.79 -19.14 -16.61
N ASP A 33 -2.90 -20.08 -16.22
CA ASP A 33 -3.27 -21.28 -15.46
C ASP A 33 -3.93 -20.92 -14.11
N GLU A 34 -3.34 -19.99 -13.36
CA GLU A 34 -3.88 -19.51 -12.07
C GLU A 34 -5.21 -18.73 -12.23
N ALA A 35 -5.38 -18.04 -13.36
CA ALA A 35 -6.62 -17.33 -13.68
C ALA A 35 -7.70 -18.26 -14.29
N GLY A 36 -7.38 -19.51 -14.59
CA GLY A 36 -8.31 -20.45 -15.23
C GLY A 36 -8.65 -20.07 -16.67
N VAL A 37 -7.74 -19.41 -17.39
CA VAL A 37 -7.90 -19.02 -18.78
C VAL A 37 -6.78 -19.58 -19.66
N SER A 38 -6.97 -19.57 -21.00
CA SER A 38 -5.89 -19.95 -21.90
C SER A 38 -4.91 -18.79 -22.10
N ARG A 39 -3.63 -19.12 -22.39
CA ARG A 39 -2.63 -18.12 -22.81
C ARG A 39 -3.11 -17.32 -24.05
N MET A 40 -3.81 -17.99 -24.97
CA MET A 40 -4.39 -17.34 -26.14
C MET A 40 -5.45 -16.28 -25.74
N THR A 41 -6.19 -16.54 -24.65
CA THR A 41 -7.16 -15.56 -24.11
C THR A 41 -6.45 -14.32 -23.60
N LEU A 42 -5.33 -14.45 -22.86
CA LEU A 42 -4.52 -13.31 -22.42
C LEU A 42 -4.01 -12.52 -23.63
N HIS A 43 -3.44 -13.20 -24.64
CA HIS A 43 -2.94 -12.56 -25.84
C HIS A 43 -4.04 -11.78 -26.58
N ARG A 44 -5.22 -12.38 -26.78
CA ARG A 44 -6.36 -11.73 -27.43
C ARG A 44 -6.86 -10.51 -26.68
N ARG A 45 -6.76 -10.49 -25.34
CA ARG A 45 -7.11 -9.38 -24.46
C ARG A 45 -6.01 -8.33 -24.33
N GLY A 46 -4.88 -8.49 -24.99
CA GLY A 46 -3.72 -7.58 -24.91
C GLY A 46 -3.05 -7.56 -23.53
N VAL A 47 -3.20 -8.63 -22.76
CA VAL A 47 -2.68 -8.69 -21.38
C VAL A 47 -1.21 -9.08 -21.39
N SER A 48 -0.36 -8.23 -20.81
CA SER A 48 1.05 -8.49 -20.51
C SER A 48 1.28 -8.61 -19.00
N ARG A 49 2.47 -9.05 -18.59
CA ARG A 49 2.87 -9.06 -17.16
C ARG A 49 2.89 -7.65 -16.58
N GLU A 50 3.39 -6.69 -17.34
CA GLU A 50 3.50 -5.29 -16.98
C GLU A 50 2.10 -4.66 -16.82
N ALA A 51 1.16 -5.00 -17.71
CA ALA A 51 -0.24 -4.54 -17.60
C ALA A 51 -0.91 -5.11 -16.34
N LEU A 52 -0.66 -6.39 -16.01
CA LEU A 52 -1.17 -6.99 -14.77
C LEU A 52 -0.55 -6.37 -13.52
N LEU A 53 0.75 -6.08 -13.53
CA LEU A 53 1.40 -5.39 -12.40
C LEU A 53 0.85 -3.98 -12.21
N ALA A 54 0.63 -3.24 -13.31
CA ALA A 54 0.02 -1.91 -13.24
C ALA A 54 -1.39 -1.98 -12.65
N ALA A 55 -2.21 -2.93 -13.09
CA ALA A 55 -3.58 -3.11 -12.58
C ALA A 55 -3.61 -3.57 -11.11
N LEU A 56 -2.65 -4.40 -10.66
CA LEU A 56 -2.49 -4.73 -9.25
C LEU A 56 -2.07 -3.51 -8.42
N GLY A 57 -1.22 -2.64 -8.98
CA GLY A 57 -0.86 -1.36 -8.38
C GLY A 57 -2.08 -0.44 -8.21
N GLU A 58 -2.91 -0.31 -9.23
CA GLU A 58 -4.17 0.47 -9.18
C GLU A 58 -5.16 -0.09 -8.15
N GLN A 59 -5.26 -1.42 -8.06
CA GLN A 59 -6.07 -2.06 -7.02
C GLN A 59 -5.54 -1.73 -5.62
N LEU A 60 -4.23 -1.79 -5.42
CA LEU A 60 -3.60 -1.45 -4.14
C LEU A 60 -3.80 0.03 -3.79
N GLU A 61 -3.66 0.94 -4.76
CA GLU A 61 -3.96 2.37 -4.57
C GLU A 61 -5.42 2.59 -4.13
N HIS A 62 -6.36 1.86 -4.73
CA HIS A 62 -7.77 1.89 -4.33
C HIS A 62 -7.97 1.39 -2.89
N GLU A 63 -7.34 0.27 -2.52
CA GLU A 63 -7.41 -0.28 -1.16
C GLU A 63 -6.89 0.72 -0.11
N TYR A 64 -5.79 1.44 -0.39
CA TYR A 64 -5.27 2.49 0.50
C TYR A 64 -6.23 3.67 0.61
N ARG A 65 -6.79 4.13 -0.49
CA ARG A 65 -7.75 5.25 -0.50
C ARG A 65 -8.98 4.92 0.34
N GLU A 66 -9.56 3.75 0.15
CA GLU A 66 -10.71 3.29 0.93
C GLU A 66 -10.36 3.11 2.41
N ALA A 67 -9.16 2.64 2.73
CA ALA A 67 -8.72 2.45 4.10
C ALA A 67 -8.48 3.77 4.85
N PHE A 68 -8.01 4.82 4.18
CA PHE A 68 -7.78 6.13 4.80
C PHE A 68 -9.06 6.96 4.97
N TRP A 69 -10.08 6.73 4.15
CA TRP A 69 -11.31 7.52 4.16
C TRP A 69 -11.97 7.64 5.55
N PRO A 70 -12.14 6.54 6.33
CA PRO A 70 -12.71 6.63 7.67
C PRO A 70 -11.93 7.56 8.59
N ALA A 71 -10.61 7.53 8.54
CA ALA A 71 -9.75 8.39 9.38
C ALA A 71 -9.89 9.88 9.03
N LEU A 72 -10.06 10.20 7.74
CA LEU A 72 -10.24 11.59 7.28
C LEU A 72 -11.60 12.20 7.71
N THR A 73 -12.60 11.37 7.96
CA THR A 73 -13.99 11.78 8.23
C THR A 73 -14.46 11.45 9.64
N ALA A 74 -13.67 10.71 10.44
CA ALA A 74 -14.03 10.37 11.81
C ALA A 74 -14.13 11.60 12.72
N PRO A 75 -15.02 11.57 13.72
CA PRO A 75 -15.00 12.54 14.81
C PRO A 75 -13.77 12.33 15.71
N GLY A 76 -13.40 13.35 16.48
CA GLY A 76 -12.29 13.31 17.44
C GLY A 76 -11.15 14.24 17.06
N THR A 77 -10.08 14.21 17.84
CA THR A 77 -8.86 14.97 17.61
C THR A 77 -8.12 14.47 16.38
N ALA A 78 -7.27 15.31 15.81
CA ALA A 78 -6.44 14.89 14.67
C ALA A 78 -5.46 13.76 15.06
N LEU A 79 -4.98 13.72 16.31
CA LEU A 79 -4.16 12.62 16.82
C LEU A 79 -4.92 11.28 16.78
N GLU A 80 -6.16 11.22 17.27
CA GLU A 80 -6.98 10.00 17.23
C GLU A 80 -7.26 9.55 15.79
N ARG A 81 -7.52 10.50 14.90
CA ARG A 81 -7.72 10.22 13.47
C ARG A 81 -6.43 9.74 12.77
N LEU A 82 -5.28 10.30 13.15
CA LEU A 82 -3.97 9.85 12.65
C LEU A 82 -3.67 8.43 13.11
N GLU A 83 -3.95 8.10 14.37
CA GLU A 83 -3.80 6.73 14.89
C GLU A 83 -4.66 5.74 14.10
N LEU A 84 -5.91 6.09 13.80
CA LEU A 84 -6.80 5.28 12.96
C LEU A 84 -6.25 5.12 11.53
N ALA A 85 -5.67 6.17 10.95
CA ALA A 85 -5.05 6.12 9.63
C ALA A 85 -3.86 5.17 9.60
N LEU A 86 -2.97 5.24 10.60
CA LEU A 86 -1.81 4.35 10.72
C LEU A 86 -2.21 2.90 10.98
N ASP A 87 -3.27 2.69 11.74
CA ASP A 87 -3.86 1.36 11.95
C ASP A 87 -4.38 0.78 10.63
N SER A 88 -5.09 1.58 9.84
CA SER A 88 -5.58 1.21 8.51
C SER A 88 -4.43 0.92 7.53
N LEU A 89 -3.34 1.68 7.59
CA LEU A 89 -2.12 1.41 6.82
C LEU A 89 -1.54 0.03 7.14
N CYS A 90 -1.49 -0.33 8.42
CA CYS A 90 -1.05 -1.66 8.86
C CYS A 90 -1.98 -2.76 8.35
N ASP A 91 -3.30 -2.54 8.33
CA ASP A 91 -4.28 -3.50 7.81
C ASP A 91 -4.11 -3.75 6.30
N VAL A 92 -3.91 -2.70 5.50
CA VAL A 92 -3.63 -2.85 4.07
C VAL A 92 -2.31 -3.57 3.84
N ALA A 93 -1.27 -3.22 4.61
CA ALA A 93 0.03 -3.88 4.54
C ALA A 93 -0.07 -5.38 4.87
N ASP A 94 -0.88 -5.75 5.84
CA ASP A 94 -1.08 -7.17 6.24
C ASP A 94 -1.83 -7.97 5.17
N ARG A 95 -2.91 -7.40 4.61
CA ARG A 95 -3.67 -8.06 3.52
C ARG A 95 -2.83 -8.29 2.26
N ASN A 96 -1.84 -7.44 2.03
CA ASN A 96 -0.99 -7.49 0.85
C ASN A 96 0.43 -8.02 1.13
N LEU A 97 0.70 -8.53 2.34
CA LEU A 97 2.04 -8.91 2.78
C LEU A 97 2.70 -9.92 1.81
N GLU A 98 2.02 -11.03 1.52
CA GLU A 98 2.54 -12.08 0.64
C GLU A 98 2.80 -11.56 -0.78
N LEU A 99 1.90 -10.73 -1.33
CA LEU A 99 2.09 -10.11 -2.63
C LEU A 99 3.31 -9.19 -2.64
N MET A 100 3.46 -8.36 -1.61
CA MET A 100 4.59 -7.44 -1.48
C MET A 100 5.94 -8.16 -1.31
N GLU A 101 5.95 -9.30 -0.64
CA GLU A 101 7.16 -10.12 -0.52
C GLU A 101 7.49 -10.88 -1.81
N ALA A 102 6.46 -11.25 -2.59
CA ALA A 102 6.63 -11.89 -3.90
C ALA A 102 7.16 -10.95 -5.00
N LEU A 103 6.94 -9.65 -4.85
CA LEU A 103 7.45 -8.62 -5.76
C LEU A 103 8.92 -8.29 -5.43
N GLY A 104 9.75 -8.12 -6.46
CA GLY A 104 11.11 -7.60 -6.34
C GLY A 104 11.14 -6.11 -5.97
N HIS A 105 12.32 -5.59 -5.67
CA HIS A 105 12.47 -4.15 -5.36
C HIS A 105 11.99 -3.27 -6.51
N ALA A 106 12.37 -3.61 -7.75
CA ALA A 106 12.01 -2.83 -8.93
C ALA A 106 10.50 -2.75 -9.17
N GLU A 107 9.77 -3.84 -8.90
CA GLU A 107 8.32 -3.91 -9.05
C GLU A 107 7.61 -3.14 -7.95
N ARG A 108 8.09 -3.21 -6.71
CA ARG A 108 7.57 -2.38 -5.60
C ARG A 108 7.80 -0.90 -5.86
N ASP A 109 8.95 -0.53 -6.40
CA ASP A 109 9.28 0.84 -6.77
C ASP A 109 8.32 1.41 -7.85
N LEU A 110 7.77 0.55 -8.71
CA LEU A 110 6.76 0.98 -9.69
C LEU A 110 5.44 1.37 -9.05
N VAL A 111 5.12 0.77 -7.89
CA VAL A 111 3.87 1.03 -7.15
C VAL A 111 4.03 2.21 -6.19
N PHE A 112 5.15 2.29 -5.45
CA PHE A 112 5.27 3.20 -4.30
C PHE A 112 6.20 4.39 -4.49
N HIS A 113 6.99 4.50 -5.60
CA HIS A 113 7.98 5.58 -5.71
C HIS A 113 7.53 6.72 -6.62
N GLU A 114 7.63 7.93 -6.06
CA GLU A 114 7.31 9.21 -6.71
C GLU A 114 7.95 9.44 -8.07
N ARG A 115 9.16 8.91 -8.31
CA ARG A 115 9.92 9.17 -9.55
C ARG A 115 9.22 8.69 -10.82
N LYS A 116 8.28 7.73 -10.71
CA LYS A 116 7.58 7.16 -11.87
C LYS A 116 6.12 7.61 -11.98
N ARG A 117 5.47 7.96 -10.86
CA ARG A 117 4.10 8.49 -10.79
C ARG A 117 3.95 9.50 -9.65
N PRO A 118 4.68 10.65 -9.66
CA PRO A 118 4.81 11.51 -8.48
C PRO A 118 3.48 12.05 -7.95
N ALA A 119 2.59 12.47 -8.85
CA ALA A 119 1.29 13.03 -8.44
C ALA A 119 0.38 12.00 -7.78
N LEU A 120 0.32 10.76 -8.31
CA LEU A 120 -0.57 9.71 -7.82
C LEU A 120 -0.08 9.16 -6.48
N THR A 121 1.23 8.92 -6.35
CA THR A 121 1.84 8.43 -5.11
C THR A 121 1.60 9.41 -3.96
N LYS A 122 1.80 10.70 -4.20
CA LYS A 122 1.54 11.75 -3.21
C LYS A 122 0.07 11.78 -2.79
N GLN A 123 -0.85 11.86 -3.74
CA GLN A 123 -2.29 11.97 -3.49
C GLN A 123 -2.88 10.77 -2.75
N VAL A 124 -2.39 9.57 -3.04
CA VAL A 124 -2.96 8.34 -2.45
C VAL A 124 -2.34 8.01 -1.10
N PHE A 125 -1.03 8.16 -0.96
CA PHE A 125 -0.31 7.61 0.18
C PHE A 125 0.09 8.64 1.23
N THR A 126 0.58 9.80 0.83
CA THR A 126 1.12 10.78 1.80
C THR A 126 0.22 11.95 2.06
N GLU A 127 -0.56 12.44 1.08
CA GLU A 127 -1.44 13.59 1.25
C GLU A 127 -2.53 13.39 2.31
N PRO A 128 -3.20 12.21 2.44
CA PRO A 128 -4.13 11.97 3.55
C PRO A 128 -3.47 12.10 4.93
N VAL A 129 -2.24 11.58 5.08
CA VAL A 129 -1.47 11.68 6.33
C VAL A 129 -1.04 13.13 6.57
N GLN A 130 -0.56 13.83 5.55
CA GLN A 130 -0.20 15.25 5.61
C GLN A 130 -1.38 16.10 6.11
N ARG A 131 -2.58 15.86 5.60
CA ARG A 131 -3.78 16.57 6.03
C ARG A 131 -4.08 16.35 7.52
N LEU A 132 -4.01 15.11 8.01
CA LEU A 132 -4.21 14.80 9.43
C LEU A 132 -3.14 15.44 10.31
N LEU A 133 -1.89 15.50 9.87
CA LEU A 133 -0.82 16.19 10.58
C LEU A 133 -1.06 17.70 10.64
N ALA A 134 -1.49 18.32 9.53
CA ALA A 134 -1.84 19.74 9.51
C ALA A 134 -3.04 20.07 10.41
N ASP A 135 -4.06 19.22 10.40
CA ASP A 135 -5.21 19.33 11.32
C ASP A 135 -4.74 19.24 12.78
N GLY A 136 -3.78 18.35 13.10
CA GLY A 136 -3.25 18.18 14.45
C GLY A 136 -2.40 19.35 14.94
N VAL A 137 -1.70 20.02 14.05
CA VAL A 137 -1.03 21.30 14.36
C VAL A 137 -2.09 22.37 14.65
N ALA A 138 -3.15 22.41 13.86
CA ALA A 138 -4.21 23.42 14.00
C ALA A 138 -5.04 23.22 15.28
N ASP A 139 -5.32 21.99 15.69
CA ASP A 139 -6.04 21.68 16.92
C ASP A 139 -5.15 21.56 18.17
N GLY A 140 -3.83 21.67 18.00
CA GLY A 140 -2.85 21.63 19.08
C GLY A 140 -2.54 20.23 19.63
N SER A 141 -3.04 19.16 19.01
CA SER A 141 -2.79 17.78 19.43
C SER A 141 -1.43 17.24 18.96
N LEU A 142 -0.84 17.85 17.92
CA LEU A 142 0.43 17.47 17.33
C LEU A 142 1.41 18.64 17.26
N ALA A 143 2.72 18.35 17.43
CA ALA A 143 3.83 19.30 17.28
C ALA A 143 4.67 18.88 16.06
N VAL A 144 4.32 19.39 14.89
CA VAL A 144 4.96 19.07 13.60
C VAL A 144 5.34 20.37 12.90
N GLU A 145 6.62 20.51 12.52
CA GLU A 145 7.11 21.70 11.81
C GLU A 145 6.73 21.67 10.33
N ASP A 146 6.93 20.53 9.68
CA ASP A 146 6.60 20.32 8.25
C ASP A 146 5.70 19.07 8.10
N PRO A 147 4.37 19.26 7.94
CA PRO A 147 3.43 18.17 7.75
C PRO A 147 3.68 17.34 6.47
N GLU A 148 4.21 17.94 5.40
CA GLU A 148 4.47 17.23 4.13
C GLU A 148 5.67 16.29 4.25
N GLU A 149 6.79 16.79 4.78
CA GLU A 149 7.98 15.97 5.04
C GLU A 149 7.66 14.88 6.07
N THR A 150 7.02 15.26 7.17
CA THR A 150 6.63 14.33 8.24
C THR A 150 5.69 13.23 7.73
N ALA A 151 4.73 13.55 6.85
CA ALA A 151 3.84 12.55 6.25
C ALA A 151 4.61 11.52 5.44
N THR A 152 5.58 11.98 4.63
CA THR A 152 6.43 11.09 3.84
C THR A 152 7.26 10.16 4.73
N VAL A 153 7.89 10.72 5.76
CA VAL A 153 8.68 9.94 6.72
C VAL A 153 7.80 8.94 7.47
N LEU A 154 6.66 9.41 7.99
CA LEU A 154 5.74 8.59 8.81
C LEU A 154 5.14 7.43 8.02
N PHE A 155 4.68 7.69 6.79
CA PHE A 155 4.14 6.65 5.91
C PHE A 155 5.18 5.54 5.64
N ASN A 156 6.40 5.94 5.29
CA ASN A 156 7.48 5.00 5.03
C ASN A 156 7.95 4.28 6.30
N LEU A 157 8.12 5.01 7.41
CA LEU A 157 8.53 4.43 8.69
C LEU A 157 7.55 3.34 9.13
N VAL A 158 6.25 3.64 9.13
CA VAL A 158 5.23 2.69 9.57
C VAL A 158 5.11 1.54 8.57
N GLY A 159 4.89 1.82 7.28
CA GLY A 159 4.66 0.81 6.27
C GLY A 159 5.83 -0.16 6.09
N HIS A 160 7.05 0.35 5.95
CA HIS A 160 8.23 -0.50 5.77
C HIS A 160 8.60 -1.27 7.03
N THR A 161 8.58 -0.61 8.20
CA THR A 161 8.91 -1.27 9.47
C THR A 161 7.88 -2.35 9.80
N TYR A 162 6.60 -2.04 9.62
CA TYR A 162 5.53 -3.00 9.84
C TYR A 162 5.75 -4.27 9.00
N ARG A 163 5.88 -4.11 7.69
CA ARG A 163 6.11 -5.24 6.77
C ARG A 163 7.36 -6.04 7.15
N HIS A 164 8.48 -5.37 7.43
CA HIS A 164 9.73 -6.04 7.79
C HIS A 164 9.59 -6.87 9.07
N LEU A 165 8.94 -6.34 10.10
CA LEU A 165 8.72 -7.06 11.35
C LEU A 165 7.75 -8.24 11.18
N ARG A 166 6.74 -8.09 10.29
CA ARG A 166 5.79 -9.16 9.95
C ARG A 166 6.47 -10.27 9.15
N ALA A 167 7.06 -9.96 8.01
CA ALA A 167 7.66 -10.94 7.11
C ALA A 167 9.02 -11.46 7.59
N GLY A 168 9.92 -10.55 8.01
CA GLY A 168 11.30 -10.92 8.36
C GLY A 168 11.46 -11.46 9.77
N HIS A 169 10.68 -10.96 10.74
CA HIS A 169 10.79 -11.36 12.15
C HIS A 169 9.62 -12.23 12.65
N GLY A 170 8.60 -12.46 11.85
CA GLY A 170 7.45 -13.30 12.22
C GLY A 170 6.61 -12.74 13.39
N TRP A 171 6.67 -11.43 13.64
CA TRP A 171 5.87 -10.83 14.71
C TRP A 171 4.39 -10.90 14.37
N SER A 172 3.54 -11.06 15.41
CA SER A 172 2.10 -11.03 15.21
C SER A 172 1.61 -9.64 14.79
N PRO A 173 0.50 -9.53 14.03
CA PRO A 173 -0.08 -8.24 13.62
C PRO A 173 -0.25 -7.27 14.79
N LYS A 174 -0.89 -7.72 15.87
CA LYS A 174 -1.16 -6.93 17.06
C LYS A 174 0.11 -6.37 17.72
N ARG A 175 1.15 -7.21 17.86
CA ARG A 175 2.44 -6.80 18.45
C ARG A 175 3.14 -5.76 17.58
N THR A 176 3.20 -6.01 16.27
CA THR A 176 3.88 -5.15 15.31
C THR A 176 3.21 -3.78 15.25
N ARG A 177 1.89 -3.76 15.08
CA ARG A 177 1.08 -2.56 15.01
C ARG A 177 1.30 -1.67 16.23
N LYS A 178 1.09 -2.23 17.43
CA LYS A 178 1.30 -1.50 18.67
C LYS A 178 2.71 -0.91 18.78
N ALA A 179 3.75 -1.70 18.50
CA ALA A 179 5.12 -1.24 18.65
C ALA A 179 5.49 -0.11 17.68
N VAL A 180 5.05 -0.24 16.43
CA VAL A 180 5.40 0.73 15.37
C VAL A 180 4.62 2.03 15.54
N ILE A 181 3.30 1.96 15.79
CA ILE A 181 2.45 3.13 15.95
C ILE A 181 2.79 3.89 17.23
N ASP A 182 2.91 3.20 18.38
CA ASP A 182 3.28 3.83 19.65
C ASP A 182 4.62 4.60 19.54
N LEU A 183 5.60 4.01 18.85
CA LEU A 183 6.90 4.66 18.65
C LEU A 183 6.81 5.87 17.73
N ALA A 184 6.09 5.73 16.61
CA ALA A 184 5.93 6.78 15.62
C ALA A 184 5.21 8.01 16.22
N LEU A 185 4.13 7.78 16.97
CA LEU A 185 3.32 8.87 17.54
C LEU A 185 3.99 9.59 18.72
N ARG A 186 4.85 8.92 19.50
CA ARG A 186 5.54 9.54 20.65
C ARG A 186 6.38 10.77 20.30
N GLY A 187 6.89 10.84 19.08
CA GLY A 187 7.66 11.98 18.60
C GLY A 187 6.81 13.15 18.06
N LEU A 188 5.50 12.94 17.90
CA LEU A 188 4.59 13.89 17.27
C LEU A 188 3.62 14.56 18.23
N VAL A 189 3.36 13.96 19.39
CA VAL A 189 2.40 14.49 20.39
C VAL A 189 2.93 15.79 20.98
N ALA A 190 2.11 16.83 21.01
CA ALA A 190 2.39 18.08 21.69
C ALA A 190 2.57 17.83 23.21
N ARG A 191 3.54 18.50 23.83
CA ARG A 191 3.81 18.41 25.28
C ARG A 191 3.05 19.48 26.03
#